data_e4e438c5a7e6ddd40e336487d705ee03
#
_entry.id   e4e438c5a7e6ddd40e336487d705ee03
#
_cell.length_a   1.000
_cell.length_b   1.000
_cell.length_c   1.000
_cell.angle_alpha   90.00
_cell.angle_beta   90.00
_cell.angle_gamma   90.00
#
_symmetry.space_group_name_H-M   'P 1'
#
loop_
_entity.id
_entity.type
_entity.pdbx_description
1 polymer ?
#
loop_
_entity_poly.entity_id
_entity_poly.type
_entity_poly.pdbx_seq_one_letter_code
_entity_poly.pdbx_strand_id
1 'polypeptide(L)'
;MVIRGKMADVSAGEGMLVYLDGALCAVCCYAVDGDLAQITLLDSSVENRGIGSALIERVRAIAAARGCRALRLITTNDNLRVIGFYQKRGFVLTRVNVDALEQSRKLKPGIPLVGEHGIPLLHEIEFSMAL
;
A
#
# COMPACT_ATOMS: atom_id res chain seq x y z
N MET A 1 -7.71 -5.72 -7.08
CA MET A 1 -7.44 -4.50 -6.30
C MET A 1 -7.79 -3.28 -7.13
N VAL A 2 -8.37 -2.25 -6.54
CA VAL A 2 -8.72 -1.01 -7.24
C VAL A 2 -7.86 0.12 -6.71
N ILE A 3 -7.18 0.83 -7.61
CA ILE A 3 -6.34 1.99 -7.28
C ILE A 3 -6.68 3.12 -8.25
N ARG A 4 -6.93 4.33 -7.70
CA ARG A 4 -7.28 5.53 -8.48
C ARG A 4 -8.47 5.30 -9.43
N GLY A 5 -9.48 4.55 -8.99
CA GLY A 5 -10.64 4.22 -9.80
C GLY A 5 -10.39 3.27 -10.97
N LYS A 6 -9.21 2.64 -11.02
CA LYS A 6 -8.83 1.65 -12.05
C LYS A 6 -8.55 0.31 -11.40
N MET A 7 -8.85 -0.75 -12.11
CA MET A 7 -8.46 -2.09 -11.69
C MET A 7 -6.94 -2.25 -11.85
N ALA A 8 -6.28 -2.70 -10.78
CA ALA A 8 -4.88 -3.04 -10.79
C ALA A 8 -4.72 -4.54 -10.60
N ASP A 9 -3.93 -5.17 -11.46
CA ASP A 9 -3.59 -6.59 -11.34
C ASP A 9 -2.40 -6.75 -10.40
N VAL A 10 -2.70 -7.13 -9.16
CA VAL A 10 -1.68 -7.32 -8.12
C VAL A 10 -0.75 -8.48 -8.47
N SER A 11 -1.22 -9.47 -9.24
CA SER A 11 -0.41 -10.62 -9.64
C SER A 11 0.62 -10.29 -10.70
N ALA A 12 0.48 -9.17 -11.42
CA ALA A 12 1.43 -8.74 -12.43
C ALA A 12 2.74 -8.19 -11.84
N GLY A 13 2.75 -7.83 -10.56
CA GLY A 13 3.93 -7.35 -9.85
C GLY A 13 4.74 -8.48 -9.22
N GLU A 14 5.77 -8.10 -8.51
CA GLU A 14 6.59 -9.00 -7.70
C GLU A 14 6.07 -9.03 -6.26
N GLY A 15 6.42 -10.06 -5.51
CA GLY A 15 5.98 -10.20 -4.14
C GLY A 15 6.99 -10.90 -3.25
N MET A 16 6.79 -10.72 -1.94
CA MET A 16 7.54 -11.38 -0.89
C MET A 16 6.58 -11.99 0.11
N LEU A 17 6.92 -13.17 0.58
CA LEU A 17 6.18 -13.89 1.62
C LEU A 17 7.08 -14.03 2.84
N VAL A 18 6.52 -13.85 4.02
CA VAL A 18 7.24 -14.04 5.27
C VAL A 18 6.60 -15.17 6.07
N TYR A 19 7.41 -16.10 6.51
CA TYR A 19 7.01 -17.23 7.34
C TYR A 19 7.64 -17.12 8.72
N LEU A 20 6.85 -17.41 9.75
CA LEU A 20 7.33 -17.60 11.12
C LEU A 20 6.90 -19.00 11.58
N ASP A 21 7.88 -19.79 12.03
CA ASP A 21 7.63 -21.17 12.51
C ASP A 21 6.83 -22.01 11.50
N GLY A 22 7.12 -21.81 10.21
CA GLY A 22 6.46 -22.54 9.12
C GLY A 22 5.09 -22.00 8.70
N ALA A 23 4.57 -20.97 9.36
CA ALA A 23 3.29 -20.37 9.03
C ALA A 23 3.47 -19.03 8.29
N LEU A 24 2.69 -18.83 7.24
CA LEU A 24 2.69 -17.55 6.50
C LEU A 24 2.16 -16.45 7.42
N CYS A 25 2.94 -15.39 7.63
CA CYS A 25 2.55 -14.29 8.51
C CYS A 25 2.50 -12.92 7.83
N ALA A 26 3.09 -12.75 6.67
CA ALA A 26 3.06 -11.48 5.96
C ALA A 26 3.23 -11.65 4.46
N VAL A 27 2.66 -10.73 3.72
CA VAL A 27 2.74 -10.63 2.25
C VAL A 27 3.04 -9.19 1.88
N CYS A 28 3.96 -8.98 0.96
CA CYS A 28 4.20 -7.67 0.36
C CYS A 28 4.28 -7.83 -1.15
N CYS A 29 3.45 -7.08 -1.86
CA CYS A 29 3.50 -7.02 -3.33
C CYS A 29 3.89 -5.62 -3.75
N TYR A 30 4.70 -5.53 -4.80
CA TYR A 30 5.14 -4.26 -5.35
C TYR A 30 5.27 -4.37 -6.87
N ALA A 31 5.24 -3.23 -7.54
CA ALA A 31 5.44 -3.15 -8.98
C ALA A 31 6.41 -2.01 -9.28
N VAL A 32 7.19 -2.17 -10.34
CA VAL A 32 8.12 -1.16 -10.84
C VAL A 32 7.67 -0.73 -12.22
N ASP A 33 7.49 0.58 -12.39
CA ASP A 33 7.14 1.20 -13.68
C ASP A 33 8.09 2.37 -13.92
N GLY A 34 9.06 2.15 -14.80
CA GLY A 34 10.09 3.13 -15.08
C GLY A 34 10.93 3.46 -13.84
N ASP A 35 10.90 4.71 -13.40
CA ASP A 35 11.63 5.20 -12.24
C ASP A 35 10.78 5.27 -10.95
N LEU A 36 9.57 4.72 -10.99
CA LEU A 36 8.65 4.69 -9.87
C LEU A 36 8.37 3.25 -9.44
N ALA A 37 8.54 2.97 -8.17
CA ALA A 37 8.06 1.73 -7.56
C ALA A 37 6.81 2.01 -6.72
N GLN A 38 5.93 1.04 -6.63
CA GLN A 38 4.71 1.14 -5.84
C GLN A 38 4.49 -0.13 -5.05
N ILE A 39 4.23 0.01 -3.75
CA ILE A 39 3.72 -1.07 -2.92
C ILE A 39 2.23 -1.20 -3.22
N THR A 40 1.81 -2.36 -3.70
CA THR A 40 0.42 -2.64 -4.08
C THR A 40 -0.35 -3.42 -3.02
N LEU A 41 0.37 -4.13 -2.16
CA LEU A 41 -0.19 -4.86 -1.03
C LEU A 41 0.88 -4.99 0.05
N LEU A 42 0.53 -4.67 1.27
CA LEU A 42 1.31 -4.98 2.45
C LEU A 42 0.35 -5.42 3.54
N ASP A 43 0.44 -6.67 3.92
CA ASP A 43 -0.41 -7.27 4.95
C ASP A 43 0.43 -8.13 5.88
N SER A 44 0.18 -7.99 7.19
CA SER A 44 0.86 -8.78 8.21
C SER A 44 -0.16 -9.18 9.27
N SER A 45 -0.23 -10.47 9.58
CA SER A 45 -1.03 -11.00 10.66
C SER A 45 -0.34 -10.90 12.02
N VAL A 46 0.95 -10.52 12.04
CA VAL A 46 1.75 -10.38 13.24
C VAL A 46 2.16 -8.93 13.41
N GLU A 47 1.77 -8.33 14.53
CA GLU A 47 2.06 -6.94 14.84
C GLU A 47 3.26 -6.81 15.80
N ASN A 48 3.86 -5.62 15.80
CA ASN A 48 4.92 -5.25 16.76
C ASN A 48 6.18 -6.13 16.69
N ARG A 49 6.42 -6.79 15.55
CA ARG A 49 7.62 -7.60 15.30
C ARG A 49 8.58 -6.99 14.29
N GLY A 50 8.28 -5.78 13.80
CA GLY A 50 9.12 -5.11 12.82
C GLY A 50 9.06 -5.71 11.40
N ILE A 51 8.13 -6.63 11.13
CA ILE A 51 8.02 -7.32 9.84
C ILE A 51 7.63 -6.33 8.74
N GLY A 52 6.64 -5.47 8.98
CA GLY A 52 6.23 -4.46 8.00
C GLY A 52 7.36 -3.48 7.67
N SER A 53 8.10 -3.04 8.68
CA SER A 53 9.26 -2.17 8.48
C SER A 53 10.36 -2.86 7.69
N ALA A 54 10.64 -4.13 7.95
CA ALA A 54 11.63 -4.92 7.22
C ALA A 54 11.23 -5.12 5.76
N LEU A 55 9.95 -5.36 5.48
CA LEU A 55 9.43 -5.50 4.12
C LEU A 55 9.56 -4.19 3.34
N ILE A 56 9.22 -3.06 3.94
CA ILE A 56 9.37 -1.74 3.33
C ILE A 56 10.85 -1.48 2.98
N GLU A 57 11.78 -1.75 3.89
CA GLU A 57 13.21 -1.58 3.65
C GLU A 57 13.70 -2.48 2.51
N ARG A 58 13.18 -3.69 2.42
CA ARG A 58 13.52 -4.61 1.34
C ARG A 58 13.05 -4.08 -0.02
N VAL A 59 11.81 -3.63 -0.11
CA VAL A 59 11.27 -3.04 -1.34
C VAL A 59 12.05 -1.79 -1.73
N ARG A 60 12.35 -0.94 -0.75
CA ARG A 60 13.15 0.26 -0.95
C ARG A 60 14.50 -0.06 -1.58
N ALA A 61 15.20 -1.05 -1.04
CA ALA A 61 16.51 -1.47 -1.55
C ALA A 61 16.41 -2.02 -2.98
N ILE A 62 15.41 -2.84 -3.27
CA ILE A 62 15.17 -3.40 -4.60
C ILE A 62 14.86 -2.28 -5.60
N ALA A 63 13.98 -1.35 -5.25
CA ALA A 63 13.60 -0.23 -6.10
C ALA A 63 14.79 0.68 -6.40
N ALA A 64 15.58 1.02 -5.40
CA ALA A 64 16.78 1.84 -5.57
C ALA A 64 17.80 1.14 -6.49
N ALA A 65 18.00 -0.16 -6.33
CA ALA A 65 18.92 -0.94 -7.18
C ALA A 65 18.46 -1.00 -8.63
N ARG A 66 17.17 -0.86 -8.89
CA ARG A 66 16.60 -0.81 -10.24
C ARG A 66 16.52 0.60 -10.82
N GLY A 67 17.06 1.60 -10.14
CA GLY A 67 17.09 2.98 -10.61
C GLY A 67 15.81 3.78 -10.37
N CYS A 68 14.92 3.30 -9.53
CA CYS A 68 13.73 4.06 -9.16
C CYS A 68 14.09 5.29 -8.31
N ARG A 69 13.39 6.39 -8.55
CA ARG A 69 13.57 7.65 -7.81
C ARG A 69 12.64 7.79 -6.63
N ALA A 70 11.55 7.06 -6.64
CA ALA A 70 10.55 7.15 -5.59
C ALA A 70 9.85 5.80 -5.35
N LEU A 71 9.40 5.62 -4.13
CA LEU A 71 8.53 4.52 -3.73
C LEU A 71 7.20 5.13 -3.27
N ARG A 72 6.11 4.68 -3.89
CA ARG A 72 4.76 5.18 -3.63
C ARG A 72 3.89 4.09 -3.06
N LEU A 73 2.89 4.51 -2.30
CA LEU A 73 1.78 3.65 -1.91
C LEU A 73 0.49 4.45 -1.79
N ILE A 74 -0.63 3.75 -1.89
CA ILE A 74 -1.97 4.32 -1.78
C ILE A 74 -2.75 3.52 -0.75
N THR A 75 -3.44 4.22 0.14
CA THR A 75 -4.37 3.63 1.09
C THR A 75 -5.67 4.43 1.12
N THR A 76 -6.61 4.02 1.94
CA THR A 76 -7.91 4.68 2.06
C THR A 76 -7.98 5.54 3.31
N ASN A 77 -8.89 6.53 3.31
CA ASN A 77 -8.98 7.53 4.37
C ASN A 77 -9.39 7.00 5.75
N ASP A 78 -9.98 5.81 5.80
CA ASP A 78 -10.40 5.16 7.05
C ASP A 78 -9.27 4.40 7.75
N ASN A 79 -8.16 4.15 7.06
CA ASN A 79 -7.08 3.31 7.55
C ASN A 79 -6.10 4.13 8.41
N LEU A 80 -6.57 4.62 9.55
CA LEU A 80 -5.82 5.55 10.40
C LEU A 80 -4.51 4.97 10.91
N ARG A 81 -4.50 3.69 11.23
CA ARG A 81 -3.29 3.00 11.70
C ARG A 81 -2.20 2.99 10.65
N VAL A 82 -2.55 2.66 9.42
CA VAL A 82 -1.61 2.60 8.29
C VAL A 82 -1.12 3.99 7.91
N ILE A 83 -1.99 4.99 7.95
CA ILE A 83 -1.64 6.39 7.72
C ILE A 83 -0.53 6.83 8.69
N GLY A 84 -0.67 6.53 9.97
CA GLY A 84 0.36 6.81 10.96
C GLY A 84 1.62 5.98 10.75
N PHE A 85 1.46 4.69 10.48
CA PHE A 85 2.56 3.75 10.28
C PHE A 85 3.52 4.20 9.19
N TYR A 86 3.01 4.57 8.02
CA TYR A 86 3.86 4.96 6.90
C TYR A 86 4.57 6.30 7.14
N GLN A 87 3.89 7.27 7.73
CA GLN A 87 4.52 8.56 8.05
C GLN A 87 5.68 8.41 9.03
N LYS A 88 5.53 7.53 10.02
CA LYS A 88 6.61 7.24 10.98
C LYS A 88 7.83 6.60 10.33
N ARG A 89 7.66 5.99 9.16
CA ARG A 89 8.75 5.33 8.42
C ARG A 89 9.32 6.18 7.30
N GLY A 90 8.96 7.46 7.26
CA GLY A 90 9.55 8.42 6.34
C GLY A 90 8.77 8.64 5.05
N PHE A 91 7.61 8.01 4.88
CA PHE A 91 6.71 8.35 3.79
C PHE A 91 6.05 9.70 4.05
N VAL A 92 5.92 10.48 3.00
CA VAL A 92 5.26 11.78 3.05
C VAL A 92 3.89 11.65 2.38
N LEU A 93 2.85 12.17 3.04
CA LEU A 93 1.53 12.28 2.46
C LEU A 93 1.58 13.34 1.37
N THR A 94 1.39 12.93 0.12
CA THR A 94 1.57 13.79 -1.04
C THR A 94 0.26 14.21 -1.70
N ARG A 95 -0.79 13.41 -1.53
CA ARG A 95 -2.05 13.69 -2.22
C ARG A 95 -3.22 12.99 -1.55
N VAL A 96 -4.38 13.66 -1.58
CA VAL A 96 -5.68 13.06 -1.31
C VAL A 96 -6.48 13.08 -2.60
N ASN A 97 -6.89 11.92 -3.08
CA ASN A 97 -7.77 11.79 -4.23
C ASN A 97 -9.22 11.80 -3.71
N VAL A 98 -9.82 12.97 -3.74
CA VAL A 98 -11.14 13.19 -3.17
C VAL A 98 -12.17 12.38 -3.95
N ASP A 99 -13.04 11.67 -3.21
CA ASP A 99 -14.12 10.83 -3.73
C ASP A 99 -13.66 9.70 -4.68
N ALA A 100 -12.38 9.30 -4.61
CA ALA A 100 -11.83 8.23 -5.45
C ALA A 100 -12.58 6.90 -5.26
N LEU A 101 -13.08 6.61 -4.07
CA LEU A 101 -13.79 5.35 -3.79
C LEU A 101 -15.15 5.28 -4.48
N GLU A 102 -15.77 6.39 -4.81
CA GLU A 102 -16.99 6.40 -5.62
C GLU A 102 -16.72 5.87 -7.03
N GLN A 103 -15.61 6.29 -7.61
CA GLN A 103 -15.16 5.77 -8.91
C GLN A 103 -14.84 4.28 -8.82
N SER A 104 -14.14 3.88 -7.76
CA SER A 104 -13.78 2.48 -7.52
C SER A 104 -15.00 1.58 -7.36
N ARG A 105 -16.07 2.07 -6.72
CA ARG A 105 -17.32 1.31 -6.56
C ARG A 105 -18.01 1.02 -7.89
N LYS A 106 -17.83 1.85 -8.90
CA LYS A 106 -18.35 1.59 -10.25
C LYS A 106 -17.71 0.35 -10.85
N LEU A 107 -16.43 0.10 -10.54
CA LEU A 107 -15.69 -1.08 -11.01
C LEU A 107 -15.85 -2.27 -10.06
N LYS A 108 -16.02 -2.00 -8.77
CA LYS A 108 -16.12 -3.02 -7.72
C LYS A 108 -17.21 -2.63 -6.72
N PRO A 109 -18.49 -2.93 -7.02
CA PRO A 109 -19.63 -2.48 -6.20
C PRO A 109 -19.65 -2.99 -4.77
N GLY A 110 -18.87 -4.04 -4.47
CA GLY A 110 -18.77 -4.60 -3.12
C GLY A 110 -17.97 -3.76 -2.12
N ILE A 111 -17.34 -2.66 -2.55
CA ILE A 111 -16.61 -1.78 -1.63
C ILE A 111 -17.62 -1.14 -0.66
N PRO A 112 -17.45 -1.30 0.66
CA PRO A 112 -18.40 -0.78 1.63
C PRO A 112 -18.46 0.75 1.62
N LEU A 113 -19.60 1.30 2.04
CA LEU A 113 -19.79 2.76 2.17
C LEU A 113 -19.11 3.32 3.42
N VAL A 114 -19.00 2.50 4.45
CA VAL A 114 -18.39 2.86 5.72
C VAL A 114 -17.25 1.88 5.98
N GLY A 115 -16.09 2.42 6.27
CA GLY A 115 -14.88 1.64 6.52
C GLY A 115 -14.60 1.45 8.01
N GLU A 116 -13.33 1.30 8.34
CA GLU A 116 -12.86 1.12 9.71
C GLU A 116 -13.20 2.35 10.56
N HIS A 117 -13.34 2.15 11.85
CA HIS A 117 -13.66 3.19 12.83
C HIS A 117 -14.97 3.95 12.56
N GLY A 118 -15.87 3.39 11.76
CA GLY A 118 -17.10 4.07 11.36
C GLY A 118 -16.89 5.27 10.43
N ILE A 119 -15.71 5.36 9.80
CA ILE A 119 -15.36 6.47 8.91
C ILE A 119 -15.95 6.21 7.52
N PRO A 120 -16.64 7.18 6.90
CA PRO A 120 -17.09 7.03 5.52
C PRO A 120 -15.90 6.74 4.60
N LEU A 121 -16.01 5.68 3.80
CA LEU A 121 -14.95 5.22 2.91
C LEU A 121 -15.07 5.97 1.58
N LEU A 122 -14.35 7.08 1.43
CA LEU A 122 -14.52 8.03 0.35
C LEU A 122 -13.25 8.27 -0.47
N HIS A 123 -12.09 8.37 0.17
CA HIS A 123 -10.91 8.96 -0.46
C HIS A 123 -9.73 8.01 -0.46
N GLU A 124 -8.88 8.15 -1.49
CA GLU A 124 -7.55 7.55 -1.50
C GLU A 124 -6.52 8.56 -1.03
N ILE A 125 -5.54 8.08 -0.28
CA ILE A 125 -4.42 8.87 0.23
C ILE A 125 -3.13 8.31 -0.36
N GLU A 126 -2.35 9.16 -1.00
CA GLU A 126 -1.05 8.79 -1.57
C GLU A 126 0.09 9.19 -0.67
N PHE A 127 1.03 8.29 -0.52
CA PHE A 127 2.30 8.51 0.18
C PHE A 127 3.45 8.25 -0.78
N SER A 128 4.53 8.99 -0.59
CA SER A 128 5.74 8.83 -1.39
C SER A 128 6.98 8.98 -0.52
N MET A 129 8.02 8.24 -0.90
CA MET A 129 9.34 8.34 -0.32
C MET A 129 10.36 8.49 -1.44
N ALA A 130 11.24 9.50 -1.35
CA ALA A 130 12.37 9.63 -2.28
C ALA A 130 13.40 8.53 -2.02
N LEU A 131 13.90 7.96 -3.10
CA LEU A 131 14.92 6.91 -3.04
C LEU A 131 16.29 7.43 -3.40
#